data_fe0a19941009480ab2eb0562ff759b9f
#
_entry.id   fe0a19941009480ab2eb0562ff759b9f
#
_cell.length_a   1.000
_cell.length_b   1.000
_cell.length_c   1.000
_cell.angle_alpha   90.00
_cell.angle_beta   90.00
_cell.angle_gamma   90.00
#
_symmetry.space_group_name_H-M   'P 1'
#
loop_
_entity.id
_entity.type
_entity.pdbx_description
1 polymer ?
#
loop_
_entity_poly.entity_id
_entity_poly.type
_entity_poly.pdbx_seq_one_letter_code
_entity_poly.pdbx_strand_id
1 'polypeptide(L)'
;MACDHAVMNISSLLSPNGRLARGSFVPAVIAVYVASFLSQVLLSPSVTARAGVALFVLTQIVLIWIWMVLHTRRLRDAGRPTGIVIGIAMIYVLEVALLVLLVWLMLGAAGPTGGASSEASIFHLFVFLYFLGLLTGDPTLGVLQIWVMGFAVLMLLPTAIALIFSFWTATRTSLAPPP
;
A
#
# COMPACT_ATOMS: atom_id res chain seq x y z
N MET A 1 -27.79 -23.73 -17.15
CA MET A 1 -26.71 -22.77 -16.96
C MET A 1 -26.39 -22.79 -15.46
N ALA A 2 -25.40 -23.58 -15.05
CA ALA A 2 -24.95 -23.66 -13.68
C ALA A 2 -24.01 -22.48 -13.43
N CYS A 3 -24.43 -21.54 -12.60
CA CYS A 3 -23.54 -20.54 -12.02
C CYS A 3 -22.57 -21.25 -11.07
N ASP A 4 -21.43 -21.68 -11.62
CA ASP A 4 -20.32 -22.14 -10.82
C ASP A 4 -19.75 -20.90 -10.08
N HIS A 5 -20.30 -20.63 -8.90
CA HIS A 5 -19.68 -19.77 -7.93
C HIS A 5 -18.40 -20.48 -7.49
N ALA A 6 -17.34 -20.30 -8.27
CA ALA A 6 -16.01 -20.76 -7.90
C ALA A 6 -15.65 -20.12 -6.57
N VAL A 7 -15.91 -20.85 -5.48
CA VAL A 7 -15.41 -20.52 -4.14
C VAL A 7 -13.90 -20.40 -4.30
N MET A 8 -13.42 -19.16 -4.29
CA MET A 8 -12.02 -18.85 -4.45
C MET A 8 -11.27 -19.45 -3.26
N ASN A 9 -10.69 -20.63 -3.47
CA ASN A 9 -9.98 -21.36 -2.42
C ASN A 9 -8.73 -20.55 -2.03
N ILE A 10 -8.54 -20.30 -0.74
CA ILE A 10 -7.42 -19.48 -0.22
C ILE A 10 -6.08 -20.01 -0.71
N SER A 11 -5.92 -21.34 -0.83
CA SER A 11 -4.71 -21.95 -1.39
C SER A 11 -4.45 -21.51 -2.83
N SER A 12 -5.51 -21.25 -3.61
CA SER A 12 -5.37 -20.76 -4.97
C SER A 12 -4.88 -19.31 -5.04
N LEU A 13 -5.14 -18.48 -4.03
CA LEU A 13 -4.66 -17.09 -3.97
C LEU A 13 -3.16 -17.00 -3.66
N LEU A 14 -2.61 -18.00 -2.98
CA LEU A 14 -1.21 -18.01 -2.57
C LEU A 14 -0.26 -18.58 -3.64
N SER A 15 -0.76 -19.37 -4.58
CA SER A 15 0.06 -19.97 -5.63
C SER A 15 0.22 -19.03 -6.83
N PRO A 16 1.44 -18.74 -7.32
CA PRO A 16 1.65 -17.93 -8.52
C PRO A 16 1.28 -18.65 -9.82
N ASN A 17 0.93 -19.94 -9.75
CA ASN A 17 0.61 -20.75 -10.90
C ASN A 17 -0.84 -20.54 -11.36
N GLY A 18 -1.07 -20.58 -12.69
CA GLY A 18 -2.40 -20.45 -13.30
C GLY A 18 -2.60 -19.13 -14.03
N ARG A 19 -3.81 -18.95 -14.57
CA ARG A 19 -4.29 -17.77 -15.27
C ARG A 19 -5.48 -17.19 -14.52
N LEU A 20 -5.67 -15.88 -14.61
CA LEU A 20 -6.74 -15.19 -13.92
C LEU A 20 -7.52 -14.34 -14.92
N ALA A 21 -8.80 -14.65 -15.10
CA ALA A 21 -9.69 -13.88 -15.96
C ALA A 21 -9.94 -12.47 -15.39
N ARG A 22 -10.26 -11.52 -16.29
CA ARG A 22 -10.51 -10.11 -15.90
C ARG A 22 -11.61 -9.98 -14.85
N GLY A 23 -12.69 -10.75 -14.97
CA GLY A 23 -13.83 -10.69 -14.07
C GLY A 23 -13.48 -11.03 -12.61
N SER A 24 -12.53 -11.94 -12.40
CA SER A 24 -12.05 -12.31 -11.06
C SER A 24 -10.90 -11.43 -10.59
N PHE A 25 -10.10 -10.88 -11.52
CA PHE A 25 -8.94 -10.04 -11.20
C PHE A 25 -9.36 -8.71 -10.55
N VAL A 26 -10.31 -7.99 -11.17
CA VAL A 26 -10.71 -6.64 -10.71
C VAL A 26 -11.21 -6.63 -9.27
N PRO A 27 -12.21 -7.46 -8.87
CA PRO A 27 -12.67 -7.46 -7.49
C PRO A 27 -11.59 -7.92 -6.51
N ALA A 28 -10.72 -8.87 -6.90
CA ALA A 28 -9.63 -9.33 -6.05
C ALA A 28 -8.59 -8.21 -5.78
N VAL A 29 -8.22 -7.43 -6.79
CA VAL A 29 -7.29 -6.31 -6.64
C VAL A 29 -7.91 -5.19 -5.81
N ILE A 30 -9.19 -4.86 -6.01
CA ILE A 30 -9.89 -3.89 -5.18
C ILE A 30 -9.87 -4.34 -3.71
N ALA A 31 -10.16 -5.61 -3.44
CA ALA A 31 -10.13 -6.15 -2.08
C ALA A 31 -8.74 -6.01 -1.43
N VAL A 32 -7.64 -6.23 -2.19
CA VAL A 32 -6.28 -6.03 -1.70
C VAL A 32 -6.02 -4.56 -1.35
N TYR A 33 -6.43 -3.61 -2.18
CA TYR A 33 -6.26 -2.19 -1.89
C TYR A 33 -7.09 -1.74 -0.68
N VAL A 34 -8.33 -2.21 -0.56
CA VAL A 34 -9.17 -1.94 0.62
C VAL A 34 -8.53 -2.52 1.88
N ALA A 35 -8.04 -3.77 1.83
CA ALA A 35 -7.35 -4.39 2.95
C ALA A 35 -6.05 -3.64 3.31
N SER A 36 -5.28 -3.17 2.32
CA SER A 36 -4.09 -2.35 2.53
C SER A 36 -4.44 -1.02 3.21
N PHE A 37 -5.49 -0.35 2.76
CA PHE A 37 -5.97 0.87 3.40
C PHE A 37 -6.42 0.62 4.86
N LEU A 38 -7.22 -0.42 5.09
CA LEU A 38 -7.68 -0.77 6.43
C LEU A 38 -6.53 -1.18 7.35
N SER A 39 -5.45 -1.76 6.82
CA SER A 39 -4.29 -2.15 7.60
C SER A 39 -3.57 -0.95 8.25
N GLN A 40 -3.79 0.29 7.75
CA GLN A 40 -3.25 1.50 8.38
C GLN A 40 -3.75 1.69 9.81
N VAL A 41 -4.92 1.13 10.15
CA VAL A 41 -5.44 1.13 11.53
C VAL A 41 -4.49 0.40 12.50
N LEU A 42 -3.70 -0.57 12.00
CA LEU A 42 -2.69 -1.28 12.79
C LEU A 42 -1.52 -0.38 13.23
N LEU A 43 -1.35 0.78 12.60
CA LEU A 43 -0.37 1.80 13.01
C LEU A 43 -0.93 2.78 14.04
N SER A 44 -2.19 2.61 14.47
CA SER A 44 -2.76 3.46 15.52
C SER A 44 -2.01 3.29 16.85
N PRO A 45 -1.87 4.35 17.67
CA PRO A 45 -1.14 4.28 18.94
C PRO A 45 -1.62 3.18 19.89
N SER A 46 -2.94 2.91 19.88
CA SER A 46 -3.54 1.87 20.73
C SER A 46 -3.10 0.45 20.35
N VAL A 47 -2.86 0.19 19.06
CA VAL A 47 -2.41 -1.11 18.54
C VAL A 47 -0.90 -1.23 18.66
N THR A 48 -0.16 -0.19 18.26
CA THR A 48 1.31 -0.19 18.29
C THR A 48 1.86 -0.30 19.71
N ALA A 49 1.17 0.28 20.70
CA ALA A 49 1.54 0.13 22.11
C ALA A 49 1.43 -1.31 22.64
N ARG A 50 0.54 -2.16 22.05
CA ARG A 50 0.31 -3.54 22.48
C ARG A 50 1.09 -4.57 21.66
N ALA A 51 1.08 -4.42 20.34
CA ALA A 51 1.61 -5.41 19.40
C ALA A 51 2.86 -4.93 18.65
N GLY A 52 3.27 -3.67 18.85
CA GLY A 52 4.34 -3.05 18.08
C GLY A 52 3.97 -2.91 16.60
N VAL A 53 4.96 -2.55 15.78
CA VAL A 53 4.82 -2.38 14.33
C VAL A 53 4.81 -3.73 13.59
N ALA A 54 5.18 -4.82 14.27
CA ALA A 54 5.35 -6.14 13.64
C ALA A 54 4.06 -6.65 12.97
N LEU A 55 2.89 -6.44 13.59
CA LEU A 55 1.61 -6.87 13.04
C LEU A 55 1.31 -6.16 11.71
N PHE A 56 1.59 -4.87 11.61
CA PHE A 56 1.45 -4.12 10.36
C PHE A 56 2.39 -4.66 9.29
N VAL A 57 3.68 -4.86 9.61
CA VAL A 57 4.69 -5.37 8.67
C VAL A 57 4.29 -6.74 8.12
N LEU A 58 3.87 -7.66 8.99
CA LEU A 58 3.41 -8.99 8.56
C LEU A 58 2.19 -8.90 7.63
N THR A 59 1.24 -8.03 7.94
CA THR A 59 0.07 -7.80 7.10
C THR A 59 0.48 -7.27 5.73
N GLN A 60 1.41 -6.30 5.67
CA GLN A 60 1.91 -5.75 4.40
C GLN A 60 2.64 -6.81 3.57
N ILE A 61 3.46 -7.66 4.17
CA ILE A 61 4.14 -8.76 3.45
C ILE A 61 3.12 -9.67 2.76
N VAL A 62 2.06 -10.06 3.48
CA VAL A 62 1.00 -10.92 2.92
C VAL A 62 0.25 -10.20 1.80
N LEU A 63 -0.10 -8.93 1.97
CA LEU A 63 -0.82 -8.15 0.95
C LEU A 63 0.03 -7.94 -0.31
N ILE A 64 1.32 -7.63 -0.17
CA ILE A 64 2.25 -7.49 -1.30
C ILE A 64 2.36 -8.82 -2.04
N TRP A 65 2.47 -9.94 -1.34
CA TRP A 65 2.53 -11.26 -1.94
C TRP A 65 1.26 -11.56 -2.75
N ILE A 66 0.09 -11.36 -2.18
CA ILE A 66 -1.19 -11.57 -2.87
C ILE A 66 -1.29 -10.65 -4.11
N TRP A 67 -0.92 -9.38 -3.98
CA TRP A 67 -0.89 -8.42 -5.08
C TRP A 67 0.02 -8.91 -6.22
N MET A 68 1.23 -9.37 -5.92
CA MET A 68 2.17 -9.93 -6.90
C MET A 68 1.58 -11.16 -7.60
N VAL A 69 0.98 -12.07 -6.86
CA VAL A 69 0.38 -13.30 -7.41
C VAL A 69 -0.76 -12.95 -8.38
N LEU A 70 -1.65 -12.03 -7.99
CA LEU A 70 -2.78 -11.60 -8.84
C LEU A 70 -2.29 -11.00 -10.17
N HIS A 71 -1.33 -10.08 -10.11
CA HIS A 71 -0.80 -9.42 -11.31
C HIS A 71 -0.01 -10.38 -12.20
N THR A 72 0.81 -11.25 -11.60
CA THR A 72 1.57 -12.28 -12.36
C THR A 72 0.64 -13.20 -13.11
N ARG A 73 -0.43 -13.69 -12.48
CA ARG A 73 -1.42 -14.56 -13.13
C ARG A 73 -2.16 -13.85 -14.26
N ARG A 74 -2.54 -12.59 -14.02
CA ARG A 74 -3.26 -11.79 -15.01
C ARG A 74 -2.38 -11.46 -16.22
N LEU A 75 -1.10 -11.11 -16.01
CA LEU A 75 -0.16 -10.86 -17.11
C LEU A 75 0.13 -12.11 -17.91
N ARG A 76 0.22 -13.29 -17.27
CA ARG A 76 0.34 -14.57 -17.98
C ARG A 76 -0.88 -14.87 -18.84
N ASP A 77 -2.09 -14.55 -18.34
CA ASP A 77 -3.33 -14.68 -19.10
C ASP A 77 -3.34 -13.76 -20.34
N ALA A 78 -2.72 -12.59 -20.23
CA ALA A 78 -2.55 -11.63 -21.32
C ALA A 78 -1.29 -11.88 -22.19
N GLY A 79 -0.51 -12.95 -21.92
CA GLY A 79 0.72 -13.28 -22.67
C GLY A 79 1.84 -12.24 -22.52
N ARG A 80 1.89 -11.53 -21.39
CA ARG A 80 2.86 -10.47 -21.15
C ARG A 80 3.96 -10.90 -20.17
N PRO A 81 5.17 -10.30 -20.27
CA PRO A 81 6.25 -10.58 -19.35
C PRO A 81 5.88 -10.14 -17.91
N THR A 82 6.19 -10.98 -16.93
CA THR A 82 5.82 -10.77 -15.53
C THR A 82 6.88 -10.04 -14.73
N GLY A 83 8.08 -9.78 -15.27
CA GLY A 83 9.19 -9.15 -14.56
C GLY A 83 8.88 -7.76 -14.02
N ILE A 84 8.04 -6.98 -14.71
CA ILE A 84 7.64 -5.64 -14.26
C ILE A 84 6.88 -5.67 -12.93
N VAL A 85 6.17 -6.76 -12.61
CA VAL A 85 5.45 -6.92 -11.33
C VAL A 85 6.42 -6.87 -10.16
N ILE A 86 7.57 -7.54 -10.31
CA ILE A 86 8.61 -7.56 -9.27
C ILE A 86 9.16 -6.16 -9.05
N GLY A 87 9.45 -5.41 -10.14
CA GLY A 87 9.94 -4.04 -10.04
C GLY A 87 8.98 -3.12 -9.26
N ILE A 88 7.69 -3.17 -9.59
CA ILE A 88 6.67 -2.36 -8.89
C ILE A 88 6.51 -2.81 -7.43
N ALA A 89 6.52 -4.11 -7.18
CA ALA A 89 6.46 -4.63 -5.81
C ALA A 89 7.65 -4.16 -4.96
N MET A 90 8.86 -4.12 -5.53
CA MET A 90 10.06 -3.61 -4.84
C MET A 90 9.94 -2.13 -4.48
N ILE A 91 9.38 -1.30 -5.37
CA ILE A 91 9.12 0.12 -5.10
C ILE A 91 8.13 0.25 -3.92
N TYR A 92 7.08 -0.56 -3.90
CA TYR A 92 6.11 -0.57 -2.81
C TYR A 92 6.70 -1.08 -1.48
N VAL A 93 7.55 -2.11 -1.53
CA VAL A 93 8.29 -2.59 -0.34
C VAL A 93 9.16 -1.48 0.24
N LEU A 94 9.83 -0.69 -0.62
CA LEU A 94 10.63 0.45 -0.19
C LEU A 94 9.76 1.51 0.50
N GLU A 95 8.57 1.81 -0.06
CA GLU A 95 7.58 2.72 0.57
C GLU A 95 7.20 2.26 1.97
N VAL A 96 6.83 0.98 2.12
CA VAL A 96 6.47 0.40 3.42
C VAL A 96 7.65 0.46 4.40
N ALA A 97 8.87 0.18 3.95
CA ALA A 97 10.07 0.26 4.77
C ALA A 97 10.34 1.70 5.27
N LEU A 98 10.17 2.70 4.38
CA LEU A 98 10.32 4.11 4.74
C LEU A 98 9.22 4.55 5.73
N LEU A 99 7.98 4.09 5.54
CA LEU A 99 6.88 4.39 6.47
C LEU A 99 7.15 3.79 7.86
N VAL A 100 7.61 2.53 7.92
CA VAL A 100 7.98 1.86 9.18
C VAL A 100 9.14 2.59 9.85
N LEU A 101 10.16 2.98 9.09
CA LEU A 101 11.29 3.75 9.58
C LEU A 101 10.84 5.09 10.17
N LEU A 102 9.94 5.81 9.48
CA LEU A 102 9.37 7.06 9.97
C LEU A 102 8.62 6.86 11.29
N VAL A 103 7.75 5.86 11.35
CA VAL A 103 7.00 5.54 12.58
C VAL A 103 7.98 5.23 13.71
N TRP A 104 9.03 4.45 13.44
CA TRP A 104 10.05 4.11 14.42
C TRP A 104 10.83 5.33 14.91
N LEU A 105 11.20 6.26 14.01
CA LEU A 105 11.85 7.52 14.36
C LEU A 105 10.94 8.41 15.20
N MET A 106 9.63 8.48 14.86
CA MET A 106 8.66 9.27 15.63
C MET A 106 8.46 8.70 17.03
N LEU A 107 8.31 7.38 17.18
CA LEU A 107 8.19 6.71 18.46
C LEU A 107 9.47 6.84 19.30
N GLY A 108 10.65 6.72 18.67
CA GLY A 108 11.94 6.88 19.34
C GLY A 108 12.23 8.32 19.79
N ALA A 109 11.77 9.31 19.02
CA ALA A 109 11.92 10.73 19.37
C ALA A 109 11.03 11.15 20.57
N ALA A 110 9.93 10.43 20.81
CA ALA A 110 9.02 10.72 21.93
C ALA A 110 9.62 10.36 23.32
N GLY A 111 10.69 9.59 23.39
CA GLY A 111 11.38 9.21 24.63
C GLY A 111 10.51 8.46 25.64
N PRO A 112 11.09 7.81 26.67
CA PRO A 112 10.34 7.04 27.66
C PRO A 112 9.47 7.89 28.61
N THR A 113 9.54 9.23 28.52
CA THR A 113 8.77 10.18 29.36
C THR A 113 7.62 10.86 28.62
N GLY A 114 7.46 10.62 27.30
CA GLY A 114 6.38 11.19 26.50
C GLY A 114 5.10 10.37 26.64
N GLY A 115 4.15 10.85 27.46
CA GLY A 115 2.83 10.24 27.56
C GLY A 115 2.11 10.25 26.21
N ALA A 116 1.22 9.29 25.98
CA ALA A 116 0.45 9.07 24.74
C ALA A 116 -0.33 10.31 24.21
N SER A 117 -0.42 11.38 25.00
CA SER A 117 -1.00 12.67 24.60
C SER A 117 -0.08 13.53 23.73
N SER A 118 1.24 13.26 23.73
CA SER A 118 2.21 14.09 22.99
C SER A 118 2.32 13.67 21.50
N GLU A 119 2.13 12.39 21.17
CA GLU A 119 2.32 11.88 19.80
C GLU A 119 1.20 12.30 18.85
N ALA A 120 -0.05 12.21 19.28
CA ALA A 120 -1.18 12.76 18.54
C ALA A 120 -1.02 14.27 18.33
N SER A 121 -0.39 14.95 19.30
CA SER A 121 -0.09 16.39 19.27
C SER A 121 0.90 16.75 18.16
N ILE A 122 1.98 15.97 17.98
CA ILE A 122 3.02 16.25 16.98
C ILE A 122 2.47 16.10 15.55
N PHE A 123 1.74 15.03 15.25
CA PHE A 123 1.12 14.87 13.95
C PHE A 123 0.09 15.98 13.66
N HIS A 124 -0.78 16.28 14.61
CA HIS A 124 -1.73 17.39 14.47
C HIS A 124 -1.03 18.75 14.37
N LEU A 125 0.08 18.93 15.07
CA LEU A 125 0.91 20.13 14.96
C LEU A 125 1.50 20.26 13.55
N PHE A 126 2.03 19.18 12.96
CA PHE A 126 2.54 19.19 11.59
C PHE A 126 1.45 19.51 10.57
N VAL A 127 0.27 18.87 10.69
CA VAL A 127 -0.88 19.15 9.83
C VAL A 127 -1.35 20.58 10.00
N PHE A 128 -1.43 21.07 11.25
CA PHE A 128 -1.81 22.46 11.54
C PHE A 128 -0.80 23.47 10.97
N LEU A 129 0.50 23.27 11.18
CA LEU A 129 1.55 24.12 10.64
C LEU A 129 1.57 24.12 9.12
N TYR A 130 1.27 22.97 8.49
CA TYR A 130 1.13 22.88 7.04
C TYR A 130 -0.01 23.77 6.52
N PHE A 131 -1.21 23.65 7.13
CA PHE A 131 -2.34 24.50 6.76
C PHE A 131 -2.10 25.98 7.08
N LEU A 132 -1.44 26.27 8.18
CA LEU A 132 -1.10 27.64 8.55
C LEU A 132 -0.10 28.25 7.54
N GLY A 133 0.90 27.50 7.13
CA GLY A 133 1.87 27.94 6.09
C GLY A 133 1.20 28.21 4.74
N LEU A 134 0.19 27.39 4.39
CA LEU A 134 -0.60 27.54 3.17
C LEU A 134 -1.48 28.80 3.21
N LEU A 135 -2.01 29.16 4.41
CA LEU A 135 -2.87 30.33 4.62
C LEU A 135 -2.09 31.64 4.75
N THR A 136 -0.93 31.60 5.39
CA THR A 136 -0.16 32.83 5.70
C THR A 136 0.84 33.20 4.63
N GLY A 137 1.21 32.25 3.74
CA GLY A 137 2.26 32.47 2.74
C GLY A 137 3.64 32.78 3.35
N ASP A 138 3.88 32.39 4.60
CA ASP A 138 5.10 32.69 5.32
C ASP A 138 6.29 31.89 4.76
N PRO A 139 7.37 32.55 4.26
CA PRO A 139 8.52 31.86 3.67
C PRO A 139 9.30 31.00 4.67
N THR A 140 9.21 31.25 5.96
CA THR A 140 9.87 30.41 7.00
C THR A 140 9.17 29.07 7.17
N LEU A 141 7.87 29.04 6.97
CA LEU A 141 7.07 27.79 6.89
C LEU A 141 7.20 27.12 5.52
N GLY A 142 7.66 27.84 4.48
CA GLY A 142 7.84 27.32 3.12
C GLY A 142 8.84 26.16 3.05
N VAL A 143 9.90 26.19 3.84
CA VAL A 143 10.88 25.08 3.90
C VAL A 143 10.23 23.84 4.50
N LEU A 144 9.47 23.98 5.60
CA LEU A 144 8.72 22.86 6.20
C LEU A 144 7.69 22.30 5.20
N GLN A 145 7.00 23.18 4.49
CA GLN A 145 6.03 22.81 3.46
C GLN A 145 6.65 21.98 2.34
N ILE A 146 7.87 22.37 1.86
CA ILE A 146 8.60 21.60 0.85
C ILE A 146 8.92 20.18 1.35
N TRP A 147 9.36 20.02 2.61
CA TRP A 147 9.62 18.71 3.20
C TRP A 147 8.35 17.87 3.32
N VAL A 148 7.26 18.46 3.81
CA VAL A 148 5.98 17.76 3.95
C VAL A 148 5.43 17.35 2.59
N MET A 149 5.47 18.24 1.59
CA MET A 149 5.05 17.93 0.22
C MET A 149 5.94 16.88 -0.42
N GLY A 150 7.27 17.00 -0.28
CA GLY A 150 8.20 15.99 -0.78
C GLY A 150 7.95 14.62 -0.19
N PHE A 151 7.70 14.57 1.12
CA PHE A 151 7.36 13.34 1.81
C PHE A 151 6.00 12.78 1.35
N ALA A 152 4.97 13.61 1.21
CA ALA A 152 3.67 13.20 0.72
C ALA A 152 3.75 12.64 -0.72
N VAL A 153 4.51 13.29 -1.60
CA VAL A 153 4.77 12.79 -2.96
C VAL A 153 5.50 11.45 -2.92
N LEU A 154 6.53 11.32 -2.06
CA LEU A 154 7.28 10.08 -1.92
C LEU A 154 6.39 8.92 -1.46
N MET A 155 5.42 9.17 -0.58
CA MET A 155 4.48 8.17 -0.08
C MET A 155 3.35 7.86 -1.07
N LEU A 156 2.86 8.85 -1.82
CA LEU A 156 1.76 8.66 -2.75
C LEU A 156 2.20 8.13 -4.12
N LEU A 157 3.43 8.41 -4.53
CA LEU A 157 3.93 8.04 -5.86
C LEU A 157 3.95 6.53 -6.10
N PRO A 158 4.48 5.67 -5.21
CA PRO A 158 4.46 4.22 -5.39
C PRO A 158 3.04 3.66 -5.43
N THR A 159 2.17 4.15 -4.56
CA THR A 159 0.75 3.76 -4.55
C THR A 159 0.06 4.14 -5.87
N ALA A 160 0.31 5.36 -6.38
CA ALA A 160 -0.23 5.79 -7.67
C ALA A 160 0.30 4.93 -8.83
N ILE A 161 1.60 4.59 -8.85
CA ILE A 161 2.20 3.70 -9.83
C ILE A 161 1.52 2.33 -9.79
N ALA A 162 1.33 1.76 -8.60
CA ALA A 162 0.68 0.47 -8.43
C ALA A 162 -0.79 0.49 -8.91
N LEU A 163 -1.53 1.57 -8.64
CA LEU A 163 -2.91 1.75 -9.12
C LEU A 163 -2.98 1.87 -10.64
N ILE A 164 -2.13 2.70 -11.25
CA ILE A 164 -2.06 2.87 -12.71
C ILE A 164 -1.71 1.53 -13.36
N PHE A 165 -0.74 0.81 -12.81
CA PHE A 165 -0.36 -0.51 -13.30
C PHE A 165 -1.48 -1.53 -13.17
N SER A 166 -2.23 -1.53 -12.06
CA SER A 166 -3.37 -2.40 -11.85
C SER A 166 -4.49 -2.12 -12.86
N PHE A 167 -4.77 -0.84 -13.11
CA PHE A 167 -5.72 -0.43 -14.15
C PHE A 167 -5.27 -0.89 -15.55
N TRP A 168 -4.00 -0.63 -15.89
CA TRP A 168 -3.42 -1.07 -17.16
C TRP A 168 -3.50 -2.60 -17.32
N THR A 169 -3.20 -3.36 -16.27
CA THR A 169 -3.27 -4.83 -16.28
C THR A 169 -4.72 -5.32 -16.43
N ALA A 170 -5.68 -4.65 -15.78
CA ALA A 170 -7.10 -4.97 -15.88
C ALA A 170 -7.67 -4.75 -17.29
N THR A 171 -7.16 -3.78 -18.04
CA THR A 171 -7.67 -3.44 -19.38
C THR A 171 -7.13 -4.37 -20.47
N ARG A 172 -6.13 -5.20 -20.19
CA ARG A 172 -5.56 -6.14 -21.18
C ARG A 172 -6.54 -7.25 -21.54
N THR A 173 -6.61 -7.56 -22.82
CA THR A 173 -7.40 -8.69 -23.31
C THR A 173 -6.70 -10.01 -22.95
N SER A 174 -7.48 -11.01 -22.55
CA SER A 174 -6.99 -12.37 -22.35
C SER A 174 -6.65 -12.98 -23.70
N LEU A 175 -5.57 -13.75 -23.77
CA LEU A 175 -5.32 -14.58 -24.95
C LEU A 175 -6.39 -15.66 -25.02
N ALA A 176 -6.94 -15.89 -26.21
CA ALA A 176 -7.82 -17.03 -26.42
C ALA A 176 -7.07 -18.32 -26.02
N PRO A 177 -7.75 -19.28 -25.37
CA PRO A 177 -7.14 -20.58 -25.15
C PRO A 177 -6.70 -21.15 -26.55
N PRO A 178 -5.55 -21.81 -26.63
CA PRO A 178 -5.14 -22.48 -27.87
C PRO A 178 -6.23 -23.45 -28.26
N PRO A 179 -6.52 -23.57 -29.58
CA PRO A 179 -7.51 -24.49 -30.12
C PRO A 179 -7.23 -25.93 -29.74
#